data_bac2cb83047f8ad7b50606c8499336a7
#
_entry.id   bac2cb83047f8ad7b50606c8499336a7
#
_cell.length_a   1.000
_cell.length_b   1.000
_cell.length_c   1.000
_cell.angle_alpha   90.00
_cell.angle_beta   90.00
_cell.angle_gamma   90.00
#
_symmetry.space_group_name_H-M   'P 1'
#
loop_
_entity.id
_entity.type
_entity.pdbx_description
1 polymer ?
#
loop_
_entity_poly.entity_id
_entity_poly.type
_entity_poly.pdbx_seq_one_letter_code
_entity_poly.pdbx_strand_id
1 'polypeptide(L)' 'MQTIKEVCVDSLADAVAAEKNGANRIELCGRLDLDGLTPSRKLIKETFSTLKIPIE' A
#
# COMPACT_ATOMS: atom_id res chain seq x y z
N MET A 1 -14.86 18.09 -7.61
CA MET A 1 -14.08 17.66 -6.41
C MET A 1 -13.55 16.26 -6.63
N GLN A 2 -12.28 16.06 -6.39
CA GLN A 2 -11.70 14.73 -6.56
C GLN A 2 -11.82 13.93 -5.26
N THR A 3 -12.22 12.69 -5.41
CA THR A 3 -12.26 11.77 -4.30
C THR A 3 -10.88 11.12 -4.14
N ILE A 4 -10.34 11.17 -2.95
CA ILE A 4 -9.08 10.49 -2.66
C ILE A 4 -9.39 9.01 -2.37
N LYS A 5 -8.80 8.13 -3.17
CA LYS A 5 -8.98 6.71 -3.00
C LYS A 5 -7.74 6.13 -2.33
N GLU A 6 -7.86 5.79 -1.06
CA GLU A 6 -6.80 5.18 -0.28
C GLU A 6 -7.10 3.71 -0.09
N VAL A 7 -6.10 2.87 -0.33
CA VAL A 7 -6.27 1.42 -0.22
C VAL A 7 -5.25 0.88 0.77
N CYS A 8 -5.72 0.10 1.73
CA CYS A 8 -4.87 -0.56 2.71
C CYS A 8 -4.43 -1.91 2.15
N VAL A 9 -3.12 -2.14 2.12
CA VAL A 9 -2.55 -3.36 1.56
C VAL A 9 -1.48 -3.93 2.47
N ASP A 10 -1.26 -5.24 2.39
CA ASP A 10 -0.25 -5.92 3.19
C ASP A 10 0.78 -6.66 2.35
N SER A 11 0.77 -6.46 1.03
CA SER A 11 1.73 -7.09 0.15
C SER A 11 2.05 -6.17 -1.03
N LEU A 12 3.21 -6.41 -1.64
CA LEU A 12 3.61 -5.66 -2.82
C LEU A 12 2.64 -5.91 -3.98
N ALA A 13 2.22 -7.15 -4.17
CA ALA A 13 1.30 -7.49 -5.25
C ALA A 13 -0.01 -6.71 -5.13
N ASP A 14 -0.56 -6.63 -3.92
CA ASP A 14 -1.79 -5.88 -3.69
C ASP A 14 -1.58 -4.39 -3.90
N ALA A 15 -0.42 -3.86 -3.50
CA ALA A 15 -0.10 -2.45 -3.69
C ALA A 15 -0.04 -2.11 -5.18
N VAL A 16 0.62 -2.94 -5.97
CA VAL A 16 0.72 -2.74 -7.42
C VAL A 16 -0.67 -2.81 -8.06
N ALA A 17 -1.48 -3.77 -7.65
CA ALA A 17 -2.83 -3.91 -8.17
C ALA A 17 -3.69 -2.68 -7.83
N ALA A 18 -3.58 -2.17 -6.61
CA ALA A 18 -4.30 -0.98 -6.20
C ALA A 18 -3.90 0.23 -7.04
N GLU A 19 -2.60 0.43 -7.26
CA GLU A 19 -2.12 1.54 -8.09
C GLU A 19 -2.66 1.42 -9.50
N LYS A 20 -2.62 0.23 -10.09
CA LYS A 20 -3.14 -0.03 -11.43
C LYS A 20 -4.62 0.27 -11.53
N ASN A 21 -5.37 0.04 -10.45
CA ASN A 21 -6.80 0.26 -10.43
C ASN A 21 -7.20 1.67 -10.01
N GLY A 22 -6.25 2.59 -9.99
CA GLY A 22 -6.55 4.00 -9.80
C GLY A 22 -6.50 4.51 -8.37
N ALA A 23 -5.90 3.78 -7.46
CA ALA A 23 -5.71 4.30 -6.10
C ALA A 23 -4.82 5.54 -6.14
N ASN A 24 -5.16 6.52 -5.31
CA ASN A 24 -4.39 7.76 -5.22
C ASN A 24 -3.31 7.66 -4.14
N ARG A 25 -3.50 6.76 -3.19
CA ARG A 25 -2.62 6.62 -2.05
C ARG A 25 -2.71 5.18 -1.52
N ILE A 26 -1.62 4.70 -0.97
CA ILE A 26 -1.56 3.36 -0.38
C ILE A 26 -1.24 3.49 1.09
N GLU A 27 -1.95 2.74 1.92
CA GLU A 27 -1.61 2.57 3.31
C GLU A 27 -1.03 1.17 3.49
N LEU A 28 0.24 1.10 3.90
CA LEU A 28 0.87 -0.18 4.17
C LEU A 28 0.52 -0.64 5.56
N CYS A 29 -0.05 -1.84 5.62
CA CYS A 29 -0.35 -2.49 6.88
C CYS A 29 0.58 -3.68 7.05
N GLY A 30 0.77 -4.15 8.26
CA GLY A 30 1.53 -5.37 8.51
C GLY A 30 0.67 -6.57 8.17
N ARG A 31 0.46 -7.45 9.13
CA ARG A 31 -0.43 -8.60 8.96
C ARG A 31 -1.85 -8.16 9.28
N LEU A 32 -2.68 -8.03 8.25
CA LEU A 32 -4.08 -7.63 8.47
C LEU A 32 -4.83 -8.62 9.33
N ASP A 33 -4.46 -9.88 9.25
CA ASP A 33 -5.03 -10.94 10.08
C ASP A 33 -4.58 -10.85 11.55
N LEU A 34 -3.60 -10.01 11.85
CA LEU A 34 -3.07 -9.79 13.19
C LEU A 34 -3.19 -8.32 13.60
N ASP A 35 -4.30 -7.70 13.25
CA ASP A 35 -4.65 -6.32 13.64
C ASP A 35 -3.64 -5.27 13.20
N GLY A 36 -3.10 -5.43 12.00
CA GLY A 36 -2.30 -4.37 11.42
C GLY A 36 -0.93 -4.18 12.02
N LEU A 37 -0.23 -5.26 12.32
CA LEU A 37 1.14 -5.16 12.80
C LEU A 37 2.00 -4.40 11.81
N THR A 38 3.08 -3.80 12.32
CA THR A 38 4.00 -3.01 11.50
C THR A 38 4.49 -3.82 10.30
N PRO A 39 4.42 -3.26 9.08
CA PRO A 39 4.93 -3.96 7.91
C PRO A 39 6.44 -4.19 8.00
N SER A 40 6.92 -5.22 7.32
CA SER A 40 8.35 -5.54 7.31
C SER A 40 9.12 -4.44 6.56
N ARG A 41 10.40 -4.29 6.91
CA ARG A 41 11.26 -3.34 6.21
C ARG A 41 11.36 -3.67 4.72
N LYS A 42 11.39 -4.95 4.41
CA LYS A 42 11.48 -5.40 3.03
C LYS A 42 10.26 -4.93 2.24
N LEU A 43 9.07 -5.11 2.79
CA LEU A 43 7.85 -4.67 2.12
C LEU A 43 7.82 -3.17 1.92
N ILE A 44 8.19 -2.40 2.95
CA ILE A 44 8.23 -0.95 2.85
C ILE A 44 9.17 -0.52 1.73
N LYS A 45 10.37 -1.07 1.72
CA LYS A 45 11.38 -0.72 0.74
C LYS A 45 10.96 -1.07 -0.69
N GLU A 46 10.43 -2.28 -0.88
CA GLU A 46 9.98 -2.73 -2.19
C GLU A 46 8.84 -1.87 -2.71
N THR A 47 7.90 -1.52 -1.83
CA THR A 47 6.75 -0.71 -2.22
C THR A 47 7.19 0.69 -2.62
N PHE A 48 8.04 1.33 -1.83
CA PHE A 48 8.55 2.66 -2.17
C PHE A 48 9.33 2.67 -3.48
N SER A 49 10.03 1.57 -3.79
CA SER A 49 10.82 1.49 -5.03
C SER A 49 9.95 1.22 -6.26
N THR A 50 8.79 0.64 -6.09
CA THR A 50 7.95 0.17 -7.18
C THR A 50 6.82 1.12 -7.53
N LEU A 51 6.16 1.68 -6.53
CA LEU A 51 4.99 2.52 -6.74
C LEU A 51 5.35 3.98 -6.96
N LYS A 52 4.50 4.68 -7.70
CA LYS A 52 4.66 6.10 -7.96
C LYS A 52 3.73 6.96 -7.11
N ILE A 53 2.67 6.37 -6.56
CA ILE A 53 1.73 7.11 -5.73
C ILE A 53 2.21 7.16 -4.27
N PRO A 54 1.71 8.13 -3.48
CA PRO A 54 2.10 8.24 -2.07
C PRO A 54 1.81 6.99 -1.26
N ILE A 55 2.70 6.68 -0.33
CA ILE A 55 2.58 5.51 0.53
C ILE A 55 2.70 5.98 1.98
N GLU A 56 1.80 5.49 2.81
CA GLU A 56 1.79 5.78 4.24
C GLU A 56 1.92 4.55 5.10
#